data_b2906b06e6687a42eb101a7147bc3381
#
_entry.id   b2906b06e6687a42eb101a7147bc3381
#
_cell.length_a   1.000
_cell.length_b   1.000
_cell.length_c   1.000
_cell.angle_alpha   90.00
_cell.angle_beta   90.00
_cell.angle_gamma   90.00
#
_symmetry.space_group_name_H-M   'P 1'
#
loop_
_entity.id
_entity.type
_entity.pdbx_description
1 polymer ?
#
loop_
_entity_poly.entity_id
_entity_poly.type
_entity_poly.pdbx_seq_one_letter_code
_entity_poly.pdbx_strand_id
1 'polypeptide(L)'
;MFYRDERLALFIDGSNLYAAAKSLGFDIDYKLLRAEFMRRGKLLRAFYYTALLENDEYSPIRPLVDWLHYNGFTMVTKPAKEYTDSQGRRKVKGNMDIELTVDAMELAPRVDHIVLFSGDGDFRPLVESLQRQGVRVSVVSTIRSQPPMIADELRRQADNFIELDELREVIGRPPREPRPMDREEVTIEAK
;
A
#
# COMPACT_ATOMS: atom_id res chain seq x y z
N MET A 1 12.28 -6.45 13.74
CA MET A 1 12.05 -7.75 14.39
C MET A 1 10.58 -7.86 14.77
N PHE A 2 9.92 -9.00 14.52
CA PHE A 2 8.51 -9.26 14.87
C PHE A 2 8.44 -10.32 15.94
N TYR A 3 7.49 -10.18 16.87
CA TYR A 3 7.20 -11.18 17.88
C TYR A 3 5.82 -11.80 17.59
N ARG A 4 5.75 -13.13 17.66
CA ARG A 4 4.53 -13.88 17.30
C ARG A 4 3.31 -13.57 18.15
N ASP A 5 3.53 -13.07 19.35
CA ASP A 5 2.46 -12.75 20.29
C ASP A 5 1.96 -11.31 20.15
N GLU A 6 2.66 -10.46 19.42
CA GLU A 6 2.26 -9.08 19.19
C GLU A 6 0.96 -9.00 18.39
N ARG A 7 0.09 -8.10 18.84
CA ARG A 7 -1.12 -7.71 18.12
C ARG A 7 -0.71 -6.69 17.05
N LEU A 8 -0.85 -7.09 15.78
CA LEU A 8 -0.44 -6.31 14.62
C LEU A 8 -1.61 -5.58 13.99
N ALA A 9 -1.36 -4.41 13.44
CA ALA A 9 -2.22 -3.76 12.45
C ALA A 9 -1.39 -3.23 11.29
N LEU A 10 -1.92 -3.38 10.06
CA LEU A 10 -1.34 -2.84 8.84
C LEU A 10 -2.07 -1.57 8.45
N PHE A 11 -1.32 -0.54 8.14
CA PHE A 11 -1.82 0.74 7.61
C PHE A 11 -1.17 0.97 6.25
N ILE A 12 -1.96 0.81 5.19
CA ILE A 12 -1.46 0.82 3.82
C ILE A 12 -1.90 2.12 3.14
N ASP A 13 -0.95 3.03 2.93
CA ASP A 13 -1.09 4.16 2.03
C ASP A 13 -1.04 3.63 0.59
N GLY A 14 -2.23 3.44 -0.01
CA GLY A 14 -2.36 2.72 -1.27
C GLY A 14 -1.62 3.36 -2.42
N SER A 15 -1.65 4.68 -2.54
CA SER A 15 -0.96 5.41 -3.62
C SER A 15 0.56 5.34 -3.47
N ASN A 16 1.07 5.49 -2.26
CA ASN A 16 2.51 5.43 -1.98
C ASN A 16 3.06 4.01 -2.20
N LEU A 17 2.38 2.99 -1.68
CA LEU A 17 2.77 1.59 -1.87
C LEU A 17 2.74 1.18 -3.35
N TYR A 18 1.69 1.57 -4.08
CA TYR A 18 1.60 1.31 -5.53
C TYR A 18 2.77 1.94 -6.28
N ALA A 19 3.07 3.21 -6.03
CA ALA A 19 4.17 3.92 -6.66
C ALA A 19 5.53 3.26 -6.36
N ALA A 20 5.75 2.83 -5.10
CA ALA A 20 6.97 2.14 -4.69
C ALA A 20 7.14 0.79 -5.39
N ALA A 21 6.12 -0.06 -5.41
CA ALA A 21 6.16 -1.36 -6.09
C ALA A 21 6.37 -1.19 -7.60
N LYS A 22 5.69 -0.23 -8.22
CA LYS A 22 5.86 0.07 -9.64
C LYS A 22 7.27 0.54 -9.97
N SER A 23 7.87 1.38 -9.14
CA SER A 23 9.27 1.83 -9.32
C SER A 23 10.27 0.68 -9.24
N LEU A 24 9.95 -0.36 -8.49
CA LEU A 24 10.71 -1.59 -8.37
C LEU A 24 10.39 -2.64 -9.45
N GLY A 25 9.36 -2.37 -10.28
CA GLY A 25 8.99 -3.23 -11.41
C GLY A 25 8.23 -4.50 -11.02
N PHE A 26 7.41 -4.47 -9.97
CA PHE A 26 6.54 -5.60 -9.63
C PHE A 26 5.16 -5.16 -9.16
N ASP A 27 4.20 -6.07 -9.23
CA ASP A 27 2.85 -5.90 -8.70
C ASP A 27 2.69 -6.66 -7.39
N ILE A 28 1.94 -6.08 -6.46
CA ILE A 28 1.68 -6.70 -5.15
C ILE A 28 0.49 -7.64 -5.23
N ASP A 29 0.65 -8.85 -4.70
CA ASP A 29 -0.45 -9.72 -4.33
C ASP A 29 -0.85 -9.45 -2.87
N TYR A 30 -1.96 -8.76 -2.68
CA TYR A 30 -2.42 -8.38 -1.34
C TYR A 30 -2.86 -9.57 -0.48
N LYS A 31 -3.23 -10.70 -1.09
CA LYS A 31 -3.50 -11.94 -0.36
C LYS A 31 -2.22 -12.48 0.27
N LEU A 32 -1.14 -12.50 -0.51
CA LEU A 32 0.17 -12.91 -0.03
C LEU A 32 0.73 -11.93 1.00
N LEU A 33 0.57 -10.63 0.77
CA LEU A 33 0.97 -9.60 1.73
C LEU A 33 0.28 -9.83 3.08
N ARG A 34 -1.04 -9.98 3.09
CA ARG A 34 -1.80 -10.23 4.33
C ARG A 34 -1.36 -11.53 5.00
N ALA A 35 -1.18 -12.61 4.25
CA ALA A 35 -0.73 -13.90 4.75
C ALA A 35 0.68 -13.81 5.38
N GLU A 36 1.59 -13.06 4.77
CA GLU A 36 2.94 -12.85 5.30
C GLU A 36 2.90 -12.19 6.67
N PHE A 37 2.11 -11.14 6.85
CA PHE A 37 2.04 -10.47 8.15
C PHE A 37 1.23 -11.26 9.19
N MET A 38 0.28 -12.10 8.78
CA MET A 38 -0.38 -13.07 9.68
C MET A 38 0.61 -14.11 10.25
N ARG A 39 1.68 -14.43 9.52
CA ARG A 39 2.75 -15.32 10.02
C ARG A 39 3.67 -14.63 11.02
N ARG A 40 3.77 -13.29 10.95
CA ARG A 40 4.68 -12.49 11.79
C ARG A 40 4.11 -12.15 13.16
N GLY A 41 2.79 -12.20 13.34
CA GLY A 41 2.11 -11.90 14.60
C GLY A 41 0.60 -12.06 14.51
N LYS A 42 -0.12 -11.64 15.54
CA LYS A 42 -1.58 -11.68 15.61
C LYS A 42 -2.18 -10.48 14.86
N LEU A 43 -2.43 -10.64 13.56
CA LEU A 43 -2.99 -9.58 12.74
C LEU A 43 -4.45 -9.28 13.11
N LEU A 44 -4.71 -8.10 13.70
CA LEU A 44 -6.05 -7.65 14.08
C LEU A 44 -6.78 -6.98 12.93
N ARG A 45 -6.12 -6.07 12.21
CA ARG A 45 -6.70 -5.28 11.13
C ARG A 45 -5.66 -5.01 10.05
N ALA A 46 -6.14 -4.89 8.82
CA ALA A 46 -5.38 -4.40 7.68
C ALA A 46 -6.20 -3.30 7.00
N PHE A 47 -5.77 -2.06 7.15
CA PHE A 47 -6.41 -0.90 6.54
C PHE A 47 -5.74 -0.57 5.22
N TYR A 48 -6.56 -0.23 4.23
CA TYR A 48 -6.10 0.26 2.94
C TYR A 48 -6.74 1.61 2.64
N TYR A 49 -5.92 2.62 2.44
CA TYR A 49 -6.32 4.01 2.23
C TYR A 49 -6.13 4.38 0.77
N THR A 50 -7.18 4.85 0.13
CA THR A 50 -7.12 5.35 -1.24
C THR A 50 -8.18 6.40 -1.52
N ALA A 51 -7.84 7.37 -2.35
CA ALA A 51 -8.80 8.31 -2.90
C ALA A 51 -9.37 7.76 -4.22
N LEU A 52 -10.68 7.92 -4.43
CA LEU A 52 -11.38 7.51 -5.64
C LEU A 52 -11.93 8.74 -6.35
N LEU A 53 -11.80 8.81 -7.67
CA LEU A 53 -12.44 9.87 -8.46
C LEU A 53 -13.96 9.68 -8.43
N GLU A 54 -14.71 10.74 -8.06
CA GLU A 54 -16.17 10.70 -7.85
C GLU A 54 -16.96 10.27 -9.09
N ASN A 55 -16.46 10.57 -10.28
CA ASN A 55 -17.16 10.36 -11.55
C ASN A 55 -16.63 9.19 -12.38
N ASP A 56 -15.76 8.37 -11.81
CA ASP A 56 -15.10 7.31 -12.55
C ASP A 56 -15.66 5.94 -12.15
N GLU A 57 -16.85 5.59 -12.71
CA GLU A 57 -17.40 4.24 -12.60
C GLU A 57 -16.45 3.19 -13.22
N TYR A 58 -15.53 3.62 -14.07
CA TYR A 58 -14.52 2.81 -14.74
C TYR A 58 -13.10 2.97 -14.14
N SER A 59 -12.97 3.49 -12.92
CA SER A 59 -11.67 3.62 -12.29
C SER A 59 -10.94 2.26 -12.25
N PRO A 60 -9.72 2.16 -12.79
CA PRO A 60 -8.96 0.91 -12.83
C PRO A 60 -8.65 0.35 -11.44
N ILE A 61 -8.78 1.16 -10.39
CA ILE A 61 -8.56 0.75 -9.00
C ILE A 61 -9.80 0.11 -8.35
N ARG A 62 -11.02 0.33 -8.90
CA ARG A 62 -12.25 -0.23 -8.33
C ARG A 62 -12.23 -1.75 -8.14
N PRO A 63 -11.82 -2.55 -9.13
CA PRO A 63 -11.75 -4.00 -8.94
C PRO A 63 -10.82 -4.41 -7.80
N LEU A 64 -9.74 -3.67 -7.57
CA LEU A 64 -8.86 -3.89 -6.44
C LEU A 64 -9.54 -3.53 -5.12
N VAL A 65 -10.22 -2.38 -5.05
CA VAL A 65 -10.94 -1.92 -3.86
C VAL A 65 -12.01 -2.94 -3.46
N ASP A 66 -12.81 -3.41 -4.42
CA ASP A 66 -13.84 -4.41 -4.18
C ASP A 66 -13.24 -5.73 -3.70
N TRP A 67 -12.18 -6.18 -4.35
CA TRP A 67 -11.49 -7.41 -3.95
C TRP A 67 -10.94 -7.30 -2.51
N LEU A 68 -10.29 -6.20 -2.17
CA LEU A 68 -9.73 -5.95 -0.84
C LEU A 68 -10.84 -5.97 0.23
N HIS A 69 -11.98 -5.34 -0.06
CA HIS A 69 -13.13 -5.30 0.85
C HIS A 69 -13.64 -6.70 1.17
N TYR A 70 -13.74 -7.59 0.15
CA TYR A 70 -14.15 -8.99 0.35
C TYR A 70 -13.07 -9.88 0.97
N ASN A 71 -11.81 -9.44 1.02
CA ASN A 71 -10.69 -10.28 1.43
C ASN A 71 -10.02 -9.86 2.75
N GLY A 72 -10.78 -9.24 3.64
CA GLY A 72 -10.39 -8.98 5.02
C GLY A 72 -9.55 -7.73 5.22
N PHE A 73 -9.60 -6.79 4.26
CA PHE A 73 -9.09 -5.43 4.44
C PHE A 73 -10.20 -4.48 4.85
N THR A 74 -9.88 -3.55 5.71
CA THR A 74 -10.75 -2.40 6.01
C THR A 74 -10.42 -1.29 5.03
N MET A 75 -11.37 -0.97 4.14
CA MET A 75 -11.18 0.06 3.13
C MET A 75 -11.56 1.43 3.68
N VAL A 76 -10.65 2.39 3.55
CA VAL A 76 -10.92 3.79 3.85
C VAL A 76 -10.74 4.58 2.56
N THR A 77 -11.84 5.10 2.05
CA THR A 77 -11.86 5.82 0.78
C THR A 77 -12.46 7.21 0.96
N LYS A 78 -12.02 8.15 0.14
CA LYS A 78 -12.68 9.44 0.00
C LYS A 78 -12.67 9.88 -1.45
N PRO A 79 -13.61 10.79 -1.84
CA PRO A 79 -13.60 11.37 -3.16
C PRO A 79 -12.30 12.12 -3.44
N ALA A 80 -11.66 11.82 -4.55
CA ALA A 80 -10.54 12.61 -5.05
C ALA A 80 -11.09 13.79 -5.84
N LYS A 81 -10.53 14.98 -5.61
CA LYS A 81 -10.88 16.20 -6.37
C LYS A 81 -9.84 16.43 -7.46
N GLU A 82 -10.31 16.55 -8.69
CA GLU A 82 -9.49 17.06 -9.78
C GLU A 82 -9.49 18.59 -9.75
N TYR A 83 -8.33 19.18 -9.94
CA TYR A 83 -8.18 20.61 -10.16
C TYR A 83 -7.11 20.86 -11.22
N THR A 84 -7.25 21.98 -11.91
CA THR A 84 -6.26 22.44 -12.87
C THR A 84 -5.34 23.44 -12.17
N ASP A 85 -4.04 23.20 -12.20
CA ASP A 85 -3.07 24.13 -11.63
C ASP A 85 -2.93 25.40 -12.52
N SER A 86 -2.20 26.38 -12.02
CA SER A 86 -1.96 27.66 -12.72
C SER A 86 -1.23 27.50 -14.07
N GLN A 87 -0.71 26.30 -14.37
CA GLN A 87 -0.04 25.95 -15.63
C GLN A 87 -0.91 25.10 -16.55
N GLY A 88 -2.22 24.96 -16.24
CA GLY A 88 -3.18 24.19 -17.05
C GLY A 88 -3.04 22.67 -16.91
N ARG A 89 -2.28 22.16 -15.95
CA ARG A 89 -2.10 20.72 -15.73
C ARG A 89 -3.19 20.19 -14.77
N ARG A 90 -3.82 19.10 -15.17
CA ARG A 90 -4.74 18.37 -14.28
C ARG A 90 -3.97 17.74 -13.11
N LYS A 91 -4.41 18.02 -11.91
CA LYS A 91 -3.91 17.40 -10.67
C LYS A 91 -5.07 16.80 -9.89
N VAL A 92 -4.79 15.69 -9.23
CA VAL A 92 -5.73 15.02 -8.34
C VAL A 92 -5.29 15.29 -6.91
N LYS A 93 -6.20 15.80 -6.09
CA LYS A 93 -5.99 15.96 -4.65
C LYS A 93 -6.77 14.89 -3.91
N GLY A 94 -6.06 13.96 -3.30
CA GLY A 94 -6.65 12.80 -2.63
C GLY A 94 -5.72 12.20 -1.59
N ASN A 95 -4.98 13.04 -0.86
CA ASN A 95 -4.13 12.61 0.24
C ASN A 95 -5.00 12.06 1.38
N MET A 96 -4.62 10.88 1.91
CA MET A 96 -5.33 10.15 2.97
C MET A 96 -4.59 10.18 4.31
N ASP A 97 -3.61 11.07 4.49
CA ASP A 97 -2.71 11.07 5.64
C ASP A 97 -3.44 11.37 6.95
N ILE A 98 -4.44 12.25 6.90
CA ILE A 98 -5.25 12.58 8.08
C ILE A 98 -6.09 11.39 8.50
N GLU A 99 -6.79 10.76 7.58
CA GLU A 99 -7.63 9.59 7.85
C GLU A 99 -6.79 8.44 8.42
N LEU A 100 -5.65 8.15 7.80
CA LEU A 100 -4.71 7.12 8.27
C LEU A 100 -4.19 7.47 9.67
N THR A 101 -3.81 8.72 9.90
CA THR A 101 -3.29 9.18 11.20
C THR A 101 -4.33 9.04 12.30
N VAL A 102 -5.57 9.46 12.06
CA VAL A 102 -6.66 9.36 13.04
C VAL A 102 -6.92 7.90 13.39
N ASP A 103 -7.09 7.03 12.39
CA ASP A 103 -7.36 5.61 12.62
C ASP A 103 -6.22 4.91 13.36
N ALA A 104 -4.96 5.25 13.04
CA ALA A 104 -3.80 4.69 13.72
C ALA A 104 -3.76 5.10 15.21
N MET A 105 -4.05 6.36 15.50
CA MET A 105 -4.12 6.87 16.86
C MET A 105 -5.28 6.26 17.65
N GLU A 106 -6.43 6.05 17.04
CA GLU A 106 -7.58 5.39 17.68
C GLU A 106 -7.31 3.91 17.99
N LEU A 107 -6.58 3.23 17.11
CA LEU A 107 -6.27 1.81 17.29
C LEU A 107 -5.09 1.57 18.25
N ALA A 108 -4.22 2.54 18.44
CA ALA A 108 -2.99 2.44 19.24
C ALA A 108 -3.16 1.72 20.59
N PRO A 109 -4.22 1.97 21.40
CA PRO A 109 -4.40 1.29 22.68
C PRO A 109 -4.66 -0.23 22.57
N ARG A 110 -4.93 -0.74 21.38
CA ARG A 110 -5.34 -2.14 21.15
C ARG A 110 -4.31 -2.99 20.44
N VAL A 111 -3.22 -2.38 20.00
CA VAL A 111 -2.15 -3.05 19.23
C VAL A 111 -0.81 -2.89 19.91
N ASP A 112 0.09 -3.80 19.65
CA ASP A 112 1.46 -3.76 20.15
C ASP A 112 2.43 -3.26 19.05
N HIS A 113 2.05 -3.46 17.78
CA HIS A 113 2.90 -3.15 16.65
C HIS A 113 2.08 -2.71 15.45
N ILE A 114 2.40 -1.56 14.89
CA ILE A 114 1.83 -1.03 13.65
C ILE A 114 2.85 -1.18 12.53
N VAL A 115 2.39 -1.64 11.37
CA VAL A 115 3.17 -1.70 10.14
C VAL A 115 2.60 -0.67 9.17
N LEU A 116 3.36 0.39 8.93
CA LEU A 116 3.01 1.49 8.03
C LEU A 116 3.65 1.26 6.66
N PHE A 117 2.82 1.12 5.64
CA PHE A 117 3.25 1.01 4.24
C PHE A 117 3.18 2.38 3.59
N SER A 118 4.15 3.21 3.88
CA SER A 118 4.37 4.53 3.26
C SER A 118 5.80 4.98 3.48
N GLY A 119 6.32 5.76 2.54
CA GLY A 119 7.62 6.42 2.67
C GLY A 119 7.51 7.91 2.97
N ASP A 120 6.29 8.42 3.16
CA ASP A 120 6.03 9.84 3.32
C ASP A 120 6.53 10.36 4.67
N GLY A 121 7.42 11.37 4.64
CA GLY A 121 8.00 12.00 5.82
C GLY A 121 6.97 12.69 6.72
N ASP A 122 5.81 13.06 6.17
CA ASP A 122 4.72 13.68 6.92
C ASP A 122 4.16 12.75 8.01
N PHE A 123 4.39 11.44 7.91
CA PHE A 123 4.04 10.47 8.96
C PHE A 123 5.04 10.39 10.13
N ARG A 124 6.18 11.09 10.08
CA ARG A 124 7.12 11.08 11.20
C ARG A 124 6.48 11.43 12.55
N PRO A 125 5.67 12.52 12.66
CA PRO A 125 5.00 12.85 13.93
C PRO A 125 4.03 11.78 14.41
N LEU A 126 3.35 11.07 13.49
CA LEU A 126 2.49 9.94 13.83
C LEU A 126 3.31 8.82 14.47
N VAL A 127 4.40 8.42 13.83
CA VAL A 127 5.28 7.35 14.34
C VAL A 127 5.80 7.70 15.73
N GLU A 128 6.29 8.91 15.93
CA GLU A 128 6.75 9.39 17.24
C GLU A 128 5.64 9.34 18.30
N SER A 129 4.42 9.73 17.95
CA SER A 129 3.27 9.72 18.86
C SER A 129 2.86 8.29 19.25
N LEU A 130 2.86 7.35 18.31
CA LEU A 130 2.59 5.93 18.57
C LEU A 130 3.65 5.31 19.49
N GLN A 131 4.92 5.62 19.26
CA GLN A 131 6.03 5.15 20.10
C GLN A 131 5.93 5.65 21.53
N ARG A 132 5.52 6.92 21.74
CA ARG A 132 5.26 7.46 23.09
C ARG A 132 4.12 6.73 23.82
N GLN A 133 3.23 6.07 23.11
CA GLN A 133 2.16 5.22 23.66
C GLN A 133 2.60 3.76 23.85
N GLY A 134 3.86 3.45 23.57
CA GLY A 134 4.40 2.09 23.68
C GLY A 134 4.12 1.19 22.49
N VAL A 135 3.62 1.73 21.37
CA VAL A 135 3.39 0.98 20.14
C VAL A 135 4.66 0.97 19.32
N ARG A 136 5.10 -0.21 18.90
CA ARG A 136 6.21 -0.34 17.94
C ARG A 136 5.73 -0.02 16.53
N VAL A 137 6.57 0.61 15.73
CA VAL A 137 6.24 0.96 14.36
C VAL A 137 7.32 0.45 13.39
N SER A 138 6.92 -0.43 12.49
CA SER A 138 7.72 -0.78 11.31
C SER A 138 7.22 -0.01 10.10
N VAL A 139 8.14 0.54 9.33
CA VAL A 139 7.83 1.23 8.08
C VAL A 139 8.28 0.39 6.90
N VAL A 140 7.39 0.20 5.92
CA VAL A 140 7.65 -0.53 4.67
C VAL A 140 7.69 0.47 3.52
N SER A 141 8.83 0.59 2.88
CA SER A 141 9.06 1.42 1.69
C SER A 141 10.34 0.97 0.99
N THR A 142 10.93 1.76 0.12
CA THR A 142 12.16 1.39 -0.57
C THR A 142 13.19 2.52 -0.64
N ILE A 143 14.45 2.14 -0.47
CA ILE A 143 15.62 2.97 -0.79
C ILE A 143 16.21 2.63 -2.17
N ARG A 144 15.72 1.59 -2.82
CA ARG A 144 16.27 1.05 -4.08
C ARG A 144 15.69 1.71 -5.33
N SER A 145 14.67 2.58 -5.17
CA SER A 145 14.18 3.43 -6.25
C SER A 145 15.02 4.69 -6.42
N GLN A 146 14.91 5.36 -7.58
CA GLN A 146 15.57 6.62 -7.85
C GLN A 146 14.53 7.71 -8.21
N PRO A 147 14.30 8.70 -7.33
CA PRO A 147 14.85 8.84 -5.97
C PRO A 147 14.29 7.79 -4.99
N PRO A 148 14.92 7.61 -3.80
CA PRO A 148 14.33 6.78 -2.73
C PRO A 148 12.92 7.22 -2.37
N MET A 149 12.04 6.25 -2.15
CA MET A 149 10.64 6.54 -1.78
C MET A 149 10.46 6.82 -0.29
N ILE A 150 11.38 6.34 0.54
CA ILE A 150 11.38 6.60 1.98
C ILE A 150 12.08 7.92 2.30
N ALA A 151 11.41 8.81 3.03
CA ALA A 151 12.01 9.99 3.62
C ALA A 151 12.97 9.61 4.76
N ASP A 152 14.13 10.25 4.82
CA ASP A 152 15.18 9.92 5.80
C ASP A 152 14.71 10.12 7.25
N GLU A 153 13.96 11.18 7.52
CA GLU A 153 13.38 11.48 8.82
C GLU A 153 12.37 10.42 9.29
N LEU A 154 11.58 9.85 8.39
CA LEU A 154 10.65 8.77 8.71
C LEU A 154 11.41 7.47 8.98
N ARG A 155 12.39 7.16 8.16
CA ARG A 155 13.23 5.97 8.33
C ARG A 155 13.99 5.99 9.66
N ARG A 156 14.49 7.14 10.08
CA ARG A 156 15.20 7.31 11.36
C ARG A 156 14.27 7.18 12.55
N GLN A 157 13.03 7.62 12.42
CA GLN A 157 12.04 7.56 13.50
C GLN A 157 11.52 6.14 13.72
N ALA A 158 11.35 5.33 12.67
CA ALA A 158 10.78 3.99 12.75
C ALA A 158 11.62 3.04 13.64
N ASP A 159 10.95 2.15 14.39
CA ASP A 159 11.62 1.07 15.14
C ASP A 159 12.27 0.05 14.20
N ASN A 160 11.65 -0.21 13.04
CA ASN A 160 12.21 -1.04 11.99
C ASN A 160 11.88 -0.44 10.62
N PHE A 161 12.81 -0.57 9.71
CA PHE A 161 12.59 -0.36 8.29
C PHE A 161 12.59 -1.70 7.56
N ILE A 162 11.60 -1.91 6.71
CA ILE A 162 11.46 -3.09 5.88
C ILE A 162 11.57 -2.65 4.43
N GLU A 163 12.61 -3.14 3.76
CA GLU A 163 12.80 -2.88 2.34
C GLU A 163 11.76 -3.65 1.52
N LEU A 164 10.94 -2.91 0.77
CA LEU A 164 9.85 -3.49 -0.02
C LEU A 164 10.37 -4.47 -1.08
N ASP A 165 11.51 -4.19 -1.67
CA ASP A 165 12.12 -5.08 -2.68
C ASP A 165 12.50 -6.46 -2.12
N GLU A 166 12.84 -6.54 -0.83
CA GLU A 166 13.11 -7.82 -0.17
C GLU A 166 11.85 -8.66 0.07
N LEU A 167 10.68 -8.02 0.05
CA LEU A 167 9.40 -8.73 0.13
C LEU A 167 8.91 -9.25 -1.23
N ARG A 168 9.52 -8.83 -2.33
CA ARG A 168 9.08 -9.14 -3.72
C ARG A 168 8.81 -10.63 -3.94
N GLU A 169 9.71 -11.50 -3.50
CA GLU A 169 9.57 -12.95 -3.70
C GLU A 169 8.40 -13.55 -2.92
N VAL A 170 7.98 -12.89 -1.84
CA VAL A 170 6.93 -13.38 -0.95
C VAL A 170 5.57 -12.77 -1.28
N ILE A 171 5.52 -11.49 -1.65
CA ILE A 171 4.27 -10.75 -1.86
C ILE A 171 4.06 -10.31 -3.32
N GLY A 172 5.02 -10.55 -4.20
CA GLY A 172 4.89 -10.20 -5.62
C GLY A 172 3.92 -11.14 -6.34
N ARG A 173 3.15 -10.58 -7.28
CA ARG A 173 2.38 -11.40 -8.22
C ARG A 173 3.35 -12.13 -9.16
N PRO A 174 3.14 -13.40 -9.43
CA PRO A 174 3.85 -14.07 -10.50
C PRO A 174 3.59 -13.34 -11.83
N PRO A 175 4.57 -13.29 -12.75
CA PRO A 175 4.36 -12.76 -14.09
C PRO A 175 3.11 -13.42 -14.69
N ARG A 176 2.23 -12.62 -15.30
CA ARG A 176 1.10 -13.19 -16.06
C ARG A 176 1.70 -14.03 -17.19
N GLU A 177 1.37 -15.32 -17.21
CA GLU A 177 1.62 -16.13 -18.42
C GLU A 177 0.95 -15.42 -19.59
N PRO A 178 1.65 -15.23 -20.73
CA PRO A 178 1.01 -14.68 -21.91
C PRO A 178 -0.16 -15.60 -22.25
N ARG A 179 -1.37 -15.02 -22.37
CA ARG A 179 -2.50 -15.80 -22.90
C ARG A 179 -2.04 -16.41 -24.22
N PRO A 180 -2.31 -17.69 -24.47
CA PRO A 180 -2.12 -18.24 -25.79
C PRO A 180 -2.88 -17.33 -26.76
N MET A 181 -2.16 -16.65 -27.63
CA MET A 181 -2.81 -15.94 -28.73
C MET A 181 -3.55 -17.02 -29.51
N ASP A 182 -4.86 -16.86 -29.60
CA ASP A 182 -5.69 -17.66 -30.47
C ASP A 182 -5.06 -17.60 -31.86
N ARG A 183 -4.44 -18.71 -32.24
CA ARG A 183 -4.03 -18.94 -33.62
C ARG A 183 -5.30 -19.34 -34.38
N GLU A 184 -6.17 -18.38 -34.60
CA GLU A 184 -7.24 -18.53 -35.58
C GLU A 184 -6.76 -17.94 -36.90
N GLU A 185 -6.50 -18.89 -37.81
CA GLU A 185 -6.83 -18.89 -39.22
C GLU A 185 -6.29 -17.75 -40.10
N VAL A 186 -5.14 -17.97 -40.64
CA VAL A 186 -4.90 -17.53 -42.02
C VAL A 186 -4.91 -18.79 -42.91
N THR A 187 -6.12 -19.25 -43.26
CA THR A 187 -6.31 -20.12 -44.41
C THR A 187 -6.34 -19.21 -45.64
N ILE A 188 -5.21 -19.00 -46.25
CA ILE A 188 -5.17 -18.41 -47.60
C ILE A 188 -5.60 -19.48 -48.56
N GLU A 189 -6.83 -19.39 -49.07
CA GLU A 189 -7.23 -20.10 -50.27
C GLU A 189 -6.50 -19.50 -51.46
N ALA A 190 -5.56 -20.24 -52.02
CA ALA A 190 -5.00 -19.98 -53.32
C ALA A 190 -5.94 -20.53 -54.39
N LYS A 191 -6.41 -19.62 -55.26
CA LYS A 191 -6.89 -19.95 -56.61
C LYS A 191 -6.33 -18.94 -57.60
#